data_834798c628711a53be336f13548080bf
#
_entry.id   834798c628711a53be336f13548080bf
#
_cell.length_a   1.000
_cell.length_b   1.000
_cell.length_c   1.000
_cell.angle_alpha   90.00
_cell.angle_beta   90.00
_cell.angle_gamma   90.00
#
_symmetry.space_group_name_H-M   'P 1'
#
loop_
_entity.id
_entity.type
_entity.pdbx_description
1 polymer ?
#
loop_
_entity_poly.entity_id
_entity_poly.type
_entity_poly.pdbx_seq_one_letter_code
_entity_poly.pdbx_strand_id
1 'polypeptide(L)'
;MIAQFHRKYIDPNRPPHIAYEDAAAKPFYDAYHDSLSRYAREVQKTFGRGLVLDIHGQKAAGDTILRGTGNGKTVALLARNFGNGAHIGPKSFFGLLEAAGCKVHPADDGPEMTGFTGGHIVQTYGGADHFGLDAIQLEFGGDYRTRPNAKATAAKVADAVAAFAKLYLPSTAKQR
;
A
#
# COMPACT_ATOMS: atom_id res chain seq x y z
N MET A 1 6.51 -6.42 -6.84
CA MET A 1 6.36 -6.33 -8.32
C MET A 1 6.63 -4.89 -8.76
N ILE A 2 7.26 -4.68 -9.90
CA ILE A 2 7.58 -3.34 -10.43
C ILE A 2 7.09 -3.31 -11.87
N ALA A 3 6.29 -2.28 -12.22
CA ALA A 3 5.88 -2.03 -13.59
C ALA A 3 7.12 -1.60 -14.43
N GLN A 4 7.34 -2.25 -15.56
CA GLN A 4 8.46 -1.97 -16.46
C GLN A 4 8.07 -1.05 -17.64
N PHE A 5 6.84 -0.56 -17.65
CA PHE A 5 6.31 0.36 -18.66
C PHE A 5 6.11 1.75 -18.08
N HIS A 6 6.13 2.75 -18.95
CA HIS A 6 5.94 4.14 -18.53
C HIS A 6 4.46 4.42 -18.26
N ARG A 7 4.17 4.99 -17.07
CA ARG A 7 2.82 5.30 -16.59
C ARG A 7 1.98 6.16 -17.55
N LYS A 8 2.61 6.94 -18.42
CA LYS A 8 1.92 7.71 -19.46
C LYS A 8 1.09 6.82 -20.40
N TYR A 9 1.58 5.61 -20.70
CA TYR A 9 0.93 4.69 -21.62
C TYR A 9 0.00 3.70 -20.94
N ILE A 10 0.35 3.29 -19.72
CA ILE A 10 -0.42 2.35 -18.93
C ILE A 10 -0.30 2.76 -17.46
N ASP A 11 -1.41 3.13 -16.84
CA ASP A 11 -1.47 3.41 -15.41
C ASP A 11 -2.18 2.25 -14.68
N PRO A 12 -1.45 1.28 -14.10
CA PRO A 12 -2.08 0.14 -13.43
C PRO A 12 -2.82 0.54 -12.15
N ASN A 13 -2.60 1.76 -11.64
CA ASN A 13 -3.33 2.27 -10.50
C ASN A 13 -4.62 3.03 -10.88
N ARG A 14 -5.14 2.74 -12.08
CA ARG A 14 -6.45 3.20 -12.54
C ARG A 14 -7.32 2.03 -12.99
N PRO A 15 -8.65 2.13 -12.92
CA PRO A 15 -9.53 1.11 -13.46
C PRO A 15 -9.37 0.99 -14.99
N PRO A 16 -9.60 -0.19 -15.59
CA PRO A 16 -9.21 -0.50 -16.97
C PRO A 16 -9.77 0.47 -18.03
N HIS A 17 -10.94 1.04 -17.80
CA HIS A 17 -11.58 1.95 -18.77
C HIS A 17 -10.91 3.33 -18.90
N ILE A 18 -9.95 3.66 -18.01
CA ILE A 18 -9.16 4.90 -18.04
C ILE A 18 -7.65 4.67 -17.80
N ALA A 19 -7.23 3.41 -17.77
CA ALA A 19 -5.84 3.04 -17.47
C ALA A 19 -4.90 3.23 -18.66
N TYR A 20 -5.43 3.22 -19.87
CA TYR A 20 -4.69 3.34 -21.13
C TYR A 20 -5.60 3.88 -22.23
N GLU A 21 -5.01 4.57 -23.21
CA GLU A 21 -5.74 5.14 -24.36
C GLU A 21 -5.77 4.17 -25.55
N ASP A 22 -4.70 3.40 -25.74
CA ASP A 22 -4.57 2.45 -26.85
C ASP A 22 -4.92 1.02 -26.39
N ALA A 23 -5.82 0.36 -27.10
CA ALA A 23 -6.22 -1.03 -26.82
C ALA A 23 -5.05 -2.01 -26.89
N ALA A 24 -3.99 -1.73 -27.64
CA ALA A 24 -2.78 -2.54 -27.66
C ALA A 24 -2.03 -2.58 -26.32
N ALA A 25 -2.32 -1.63 -25.41
CA ALA A 25 -1.77 -1.61 -24.07
C ALA A 25 -2.48 -2.56 -23.08
N LYS A 26 -3.73 -2.98 -23.40
CA LYS A 26 -4.54 -3.85 -22.55
C LYS A 26 -3.83 -5.13 -22.10
N PRO A 27 -3.15 -5.92 -22.95
CA PRO A 27 -2.48 -7.14 -22.51
C PRO A 27 -1.43 -6.92 -21.42
N PHE A 28 -0.74 -5.77 -21.43
CA PHE A 28 0.25 -5.42 -20.40
C PHE A 28 -0.41 -5.02 -19.08
N TYR A 29 -1.53 -4.29 -19.15
CA TYR A 29 -2.35 -4.00 -18.00
C TYR A 29 -2.89 -5.27 -17.35
N ASP A 30 -3.48 -6.16 -18.15
CA ASP A 30 -4.03 -7.44 -17.68
C ASP A 30 -2.91 -8.29 -17.04
N ALA A 31 -1.77 -8.46 -17.70
CA ALA A 31 -0.65 -9.23 -17.16
C ALA A 31 -0.13 -8.70 -15.82
N TYR A 32 -0.15 -7.38 -15.63
CA TYR A 32 0.17 -6.77 -14.33
C TYR A 32 -0.84 -7.18 -13.26
N HIS A 33 -2.13 -6.98 -13.51
CA HIS A 33 -3.18 -7.30 -12.55
C HIS A 33 -3.36 -8.79 -12.31
N ASP A 34 -3.18 -9.65 -13.33
CA ASP A 34 -3.19 -11.10 -13.18
C ASP A 34 -2.06 -11.58 -12.26
N SER A 35 -0.87 -10.99 -12.42
CA SER A 35 0.27 -11.30 -11.55
C SER A 35 0.00 -10.88 -10.10
N LEU A 36 -0.54 -9.68 -9.89
CA LEU A 36 -0.86 -9.17 -8.56
C LEU A 36 -1.98 -10.00 -7.91
N SER A 37 -3.03 -10.35 -8.68
CA SER A 37 -4.11 -11.22 -8.24
C SER A 37 -3.61 -12.61 -7.83
N ARG A 38 -2.69 -13.19 -8.60
CA ARG A 38 -2.07 -14.49 -8.28
C ARG A 38 -1.31 -14.43 -6.96
N TYR A 39 -0.48 -13.41 -6.75
CA TYR A 39 0.26 -13.24 -5.48
C TYR A 39 -0.68 -13.00 -4.31
N ALA A 40 -1.71 -12.17 -4.47
CA ALA A 40 -2.69 -11.91 -3.43
C ALA A 40 -3.43 -13.20 -3.00
N ARG A 41 -3.87 -14.02 -3.96
CA ARG A 41 -4.50 -15.32 -3.68
C ARG A 41 -3.55 -16.31 -3.02
N GLU A 42 -2.28 -16.33 -3.44
CA GLU A 42 -1.26 -17.19 -2.84
C GLU A 42 -1.01 -16.84 -1.37
N VAL A 43 -0.85 -15.55 -1.06
CA VAL A 43 -0.70 -15.06 0.32
C VAL A 43 -1.93 -15.40 1.15
N GLN A 44 -3.13 -15.12 0.64
CA GLN A 44 -4.37 -15.40 1.34
C GLN A 44 -4.55 -16.92 1.60
N LYS A 45 -4.29 -17.75 0.58
CA LYS A 45 -4.37 -19.21 0.70
C LYS A 45 -3.37 -19.75 1.71
N THR A 46 -2.13 -19.26 1.68
CA THR A 46 -1.03 -19.79 2.50
C THR A 46 -1.12 -19.30 3.94
N PHE A 47 -1.39 -18.02 4.14
CA PHE A 47 -1.31 -17.38 5.46
C PHE A 47 -2.65 -16.94 6.02
N GLY A 48 -3.69 -16.79 5.19
CA GLY A 48 -5.02 -16.33 5.57
C GLY A 48 -5.16 -14.84 5.78
N ARG A 49 -4.05 -14.13 5.94
CA ARG A 49 -3.95 -12.67 6.03
C ARG A 49 -2.67 -12.21 5.39
N GLY A 50 -2.64 -10.96 4.97
CA GLY A 50 -1.46 -10.34 4.39
C GLY A 50 -1.68 -8.85 4.20
N LEU A 51 -0.64 -8.17 3.76
CA LEU A 51 -0.65 -6.75 3.47
C LEU A 51 -0.10 -6.50 2.07
N VAL A 52 -0.84 -5.75 1.28
CA VAL A 52 -0.36 -5.17 0.03
C VAL A 52 0.16 -3.77 0.34
N LEU A 53 1.41 -3.50 0.01
CA LEU A 53 1.99 -2.15 0.04
C LEU A 53 2.13 -1.64 -1.39
N ASP A 54 1.42 -0.58 -1.71
CA ASP A 54 1.46 0.09 -3.01
C ASP A 54 2.31 1.36 -2.89
N ILE A 55 3.49 1.35 -3.51
CA ILE A 55 4.54 2.36 -3.32
C ILE A 55 4.46 3.41 -4.43
N HIS A 56 4.16 4.62 -4.05
CA HIS A 56 4.02 5.78 -4.91
C HIS A 56 4.88 6.97 -4.48
N GLY A 57 4.96 7.96 -5.34
CA GLY A 57 5.59 9.24 -5.06
C GLY A 57 4.72 10.40 -5.47
N GLN A 58 4.66 11.43 -4.63
CA GLN A 58 3.85 12.62 -4.83
C GLN A 58 4.70 13.91 -4.79
N LYS A 59 4.10 15.03 -5.25
CA LYS A 59 4.70 16.37 -5.25
C LYS A 59 3.93 17.38 -4.41
N ALA A 60 2.83 16.97 -3.77
CA ALA A 60 1.96 17.86 -3.00
C ALA A 60 2.58 18.29 -1.66
N ALA A 61 3.39 17.39 -1.03
CA ALA A 61 4.05 17.64 0.24
C ALA A 61 5.44 16.97 0.23
N GLY A 62 6.50 17.74 -0.03
CA GLY A 62 7.85 17.23 -0.27
C GLY A 62 8.43 16.41 0.87
N ASP A 63 8.22 16.86 2.10
CA ASP A 63 8.74 16.30 3.34
C ASP A 63 7.80 15.29 4.03
N THR A 64 6.71 14.87 3.38
CA THR A 64 5.63 14.10 4.01
C THR A 64 5.33 12.83 3.24
N ILE A 65 5.07 11.73 3.95
CA ILE A 65 4.51 10.49 3.42
C ILE A 65 2.98 10.54 3.63
N LEU A 66 2.21 10.49 2.54
CA LEU A 66 0.75 10.51 2.64
C LEU A 66 0.22 9.08 2.74
N ARG A 67 -0.77 8.91 3.63
CA ARG A 67 -1.50 7.67 3.82
C ARG A 67 -2.64 7.56 2.81
N GLY A 68 -2.75 6.41 2.15
CA GLY A 68 -3.86 6.09 1.25
C GLY A 68 -4.45 4.73 1.58
N THR A 69 -5.57 4.73 2.34
CA THR A 69 -6.29 3.53 2.76
C THR A 69 -7.81 3.62 2.52
N GLY A 70 -8.24 4.58 1.70
CA GLY A 70 -9.66 4.89 1.52
C GLY A 70 -10.31 5.33 2.83
N ASN A 71 -9.61 6.10 3.65
CA ASN A 71 -10.00 6.43 5.02
C ASN A 71 -10.30 5.18 5.86
N GLY A 72 -9.42 4.18 5.78
CA GLY A 72 -9.49 2.93 6.54
C GLY A 72 -10.23 1.78 5.85
N LYS A 73 -10.90 2.00 4.71
CA LYS A 73 -11.70 0.95 4.03
C LYS A 73 -10.85 -0.23 3.58
N THR A 74 -9.66 0.05 3.01
CA THR A 74 -8.79 -1.00 2.47
C THR A 74 -7.98 -1.75 3.53
N VAL A 75 -8.08 -1.34 4.80
CA VAL A 75 -7.47 -1.98 5.98
C VAL A 75 -8.51 -2.38 7.04
N ALA A 76 -9.76 -2.57 6.60
CA ALA A 76 -10.86 -2.92 7.48
C ALA A 76 -10.66 -4.27 8.20
N LEU A 77 -9.95 -5.23 7.59
CA LEU A 77 -9.62 -6.51 8.22
C LEU A 77 -8.65 -6.33 9.38
N LEU A 78 -7.64 -5.48 9.22
CA LEU A 78 -6.68 -5.12 10.27
C LEU A 78 -7.40 -4.50 11.47
N ALA A 79 -8.25 -3.48 11.21
CA ALA A 79 -9.02 -2.82 12.25
C ALA A 79 -10.00 -3.78 12.96
N ARG A 80 -10.67 -4.68 12.23
CA ARG A 80 -11.56 -5.69 12.79
C ARG A 80 -10.83 -6.71 13.69
N ASN A 81 -9.63 -7.13 13.28
CA ASN A 81 -8.90 -8.18 14.01
C ASN A 81 -8.10 -7.65 15.21
N PHE A 82 -7.63 -6.40 15.15
CA PHE A 82 -6.67 -5.85 16.12
C PHE A 82 -7.10 -4.49 16.72
N GLY A 83 -8.28 -4.01 16.35
CA GLY A 83 -8.76 -2.69 16.74
C GLY A 83 -8.20 -1.56 15.88
N ASN A 84 -8.81 -0.38 16.00
CA ASN A 84 -8.48 0.78 15.15
C ASN A 84 -7.04 1.28 15.35
N GLY A 85 -6.46 1.06 16.53
CA GLY A 85 -5.05 1.37 16.82
C GLY A 85 -4.02 0.65 15.94
N ALA A 86 -4.40 -0.46 15.30
CA ALA A 86 -3.54 -1.15 14.33
C ALA A 86 -3.45 -0.39 12.99
N HIS A 87 -4.44 0.43 12.65
CA HIS A 87 -4.46 1.29 11.48
C HIS A 87 -3.85 2.68 11.74
N ILE A 88 -4.19 3.32 12.86
CA ILE A 88 -3.88 4.73 13.13
C ILE A 88 -3.07 4.98 14.41
N GLY A 89 -2.82 3.96 15.21
CA GLY A 89 -2.08 4.09 16.48
C GLY A 89 -0.55 4.05 16.31
N PRO A 90 0.20 4.21 17.40
CA PRO A 90 1.67 4.24 17.38
C PRO A 90 2.32 2.93 16.91
N LYS A 91 1.60 1.83 16.92
CA LYS A 91 2.03 0.53 16.38
C LYS A 91 1.46 0.24 14.98
N SER A 92 0.70 1.18 14.39
CA SER A 92 0.29 1.08 12.98
C SER A 92 1.49 1.19 12.06
N PHE A 93 1.32 0.87 10.78
CA PHE A 93 2.39 1.02 9.79
C PHE A 93 2.92 2.46 9.74
N PHE A 94 2.02 3.43 9.77
CA PHE A 94 2.39 4.85 9.75
C PHE A 94 2.96 5.33 11.08
N GLY A 95 2.45 4.87 12.22
CA GLY A 95 3.05 5.15 13.53
C GLY A 95 4.48 4.60 13.67
N LEU A 96 4.77 3.47 13.06
CA LEU A 96 6.14 2.93 12.99
C LEU A 96 7.06 3.78 12.11
N LEU A 97 6.55 4.34 11.01
CA LEU A 97 7.31 5.30 10.19
C LEU A 97 7.57 6.62 10.94
N GLU A 98 6.60 7.11 11.70
CA GLU A 98 6.76 8.30 12.55
C GLU A 98 7.80 8.06 13.64
N ALA A 99 7.77 6.91 14.30
CA ALA A 99 8.79 6.53 15.29
C ALA A 99 10.20 6.45 14.68
N ALA A 100 10.30 6.14 13.37
CA ALA A 100 11.55 6.17 12.60
C ALA A 100 11.91 7.60 12.11
N GLY A 101 11.18 8.64 12.54
CA GLY A 101 11.43 10.04 12.18
C GLY A 101 10.96 10.40 10.77
N CYS A 102 9.94 9.73 10.23
CA CYS A 102 9.24 10.17 9.04
C CYS A 102 8.08 11.07 9.44
N LYS A 103 7.79 12.07 8.62
CA LYS A 103 6.57 12.86 8.73
C LYS A 103 5.47 12.20 7.93
N VAL A 104 4.34 11.93 8.55
CA VAL A 104 3.19 11.24 7.95
C VAL A 104 1.97 12.15 7.96
N HIS A 105 1.08 12.01 6.99
CA HIS A 105 -0.21 12.71 6.98
C HIS A 105 -1.33 11.76 6.49
N PRO A 106 -2.46 11.71 7.21
CA PRO A 106 -2.65 12.24 8.56
C PRO A 106 -1.84 11.43 9.58
N ALA A 107 -1.38 12.07 10.65
CA ALA A 107 -0.66 11.40 11.74
C ALA A 107 -1.60 10.66 12.71
N ASP A 108 -2.88 10.98 12.66
CA ASP A 108 -3.94 10.49 13.53
C ASP A 108 -5.14 9.92 12.72
N ASP A 109 -6.32 9.91 13.31
CA ASP A 109 -7.58 9.49 12.69
C ASP A 109 -8.23 10.53 11.77
N GLY A 110 -7.54 11.64 11.51
CA GLY A 110 -7.97 12.66 10.57
C GLY A 110 -8.15 12.12 9.14
N PRO A 111 -8.87 12.86 8.28
CA PRO A 111 -9.12 12.44 6.92
C PRO A 111 -7.83 12.42 6.10
N GLU A 112 -7.72 11.44 5.23
CA GLU A 112 -6.64 11.35 4.25
C GLU A 112 -6.73 12.50 3.24
N MET A 113 -5.58 12.95 2.74
CA MET A 113 -5.51 14.06 1.79
C MET A 113 -6.28 13.73 0.51
N THR A 114 -7.20 14.61 0.13
CA THR A 114 -7.99 14.48 -1.10
C THR A 114 -7.08 14.27 -2.32
N GLY A 115 -7.40 13.29 -3.15
CA GLY A 115 -6.59 12.87 -4.29
C GLY A 115 -5.48 11.86 -3.97
N PHE A 116 -5.25 11.56 -2.67
CA PHE A 116 -4.23 10.61 -2.22
C PHE A 116 -4.79 9.55 -1.25
N THR A 117 -6.10 9.33 -1.26
CA THR A 117 -6.78 8.40 -0.36
C THR A 117 -6.62 6.92 -0.76
N GLY A 118 -5.80 6.61 -1.73
CA GLY A 118 -5.61 5.26 -2.26
C GLY A 118 -6.22 5.09 -3.65
N GLY A 119 -5.42 4.54 -4.57
CA GLY A 119 -5.80 4.31 -5.95
C GLY A 119 -6.44 2.95 -6.19
N HIS A 120 -6.55 2.58 -7.46
CA HIS A 120 -7.22 1.36 -7.90
C HIS A 120 -6.61 0.09 -7.31
N ILE A 121 -5.29 0.03 -7.16
CA ILE A 121 -4.62 -1.16 -6.61
C ILE A 121 -5.10 -1.43 -5.19
N VAL A 122 -5.00 -0.48 -4.27
CA VAL A 122 -5.41 -0.72 -2.88
C VAL A 122 -6.91 -0.93 -2.74
N GLN A 123 -7.72 -0.29 -3.58
CA GLN A 123 -9.17 -0.49 -3.60
C GLN A 123 -9.56 -1.87 -4.13
N THR A 124 -8.81 -2.42 -5.09
CA THR A 124 -9.07 -3.73 -5.68
C THR A 124 -8.57 -4.87 -4.80
N TYR A 125 -7.40 -4.71 -4.17
CA TYR A 125 -6.73 -5.81 -3.47
C TYR A 125 -6.88 -5.73 -1.94
N GLY A 126 -7.35 -4.61 -1.41
CA GLY A 126 -7.59 -4.41 0.02
C GLY A 126 -9.06 -4.63 0.42
N GLY A 127 -9.27 -5.02 1.68
CA GLY A 127 -10.59 -5.21 2.25
C GLY A 127 -11.11 -6.64 2.19
N ALA A 128 -12.20 -6.87 2.94
CA ALA A 128 -12.75 -8.22 3.14
C ALA A 128 -13.40 -8.82 1.90
N ASP A 129 -13.94 -7.98 1.04
CA ASP A 129 -14.86 -8.39 -0.04
C ASP A 129 -14.14 -8.88 -1.31
N HIS A 130 -12.81 -8.76 -1.37
CA HIS A 130 -12.03 -9.10 -2.56
C HIS A 130 -11.06 -10.27 -2.30
N PHE A 131 -9.83 -9.95 -1.88
CA PHE A 131 -8.79 -10.97 -1.68
C PHE A 131 -8.61 -11.39 -0.22
N GLY A 132 -9.32 -10.77 0.72
CA GLY A 132 -9.13 -11.01 2.15
C GLY A 132 -7.77 -10.57 2.67
N LEU A 133 -7.21 -9.53 2.08
CA LEU A 133 -5.97 -8.87 2.48
C LEU A 133 -6.25 -7.40 2.86
N ASP A 134 -5.37 -6.84 3.65
CA ASP A 134 -5.30 -5.39 3.84
C ASP A 134 -4.39 -4.75 2.78
N ALA A 135 -4.65 -3.49 2.42
CA ALA A 135 -3.82 -2.77 1.45
C ALA A 135 -3.61 -1.32 1.87
N ILE A 136 -2.38 -0.85 1.73
CA ILE A 136 -1.94 0.51 2.06
C ILE A 136 -1.20 1.10 0.87
N GLN A 137 -1.58 2.28 0.42
CA GLN A 137 -0.81 3.10 -0.50
C GLN A 137 0.08 4.06 0.30
N LEU A 138 1.36 4.12 -0.07
CA LEU A 138 2.37 5.02 0.49
C LEU A 138 2.75 6.04 -0.57
N GLU A 139 2.45 7.31 -0.34
CA GLU A 139 2.79 8.41 -1.23
C GLU A 139 3.96 9.20 -0.68
N PHE A 140 5.15 8.84 -1.10
CA PHE A 140 6.38 9.49 -0.62
C PHE A 140 6.56 10.88 -1.22
N GLY A 141 6.78 11.89 -0.39
CA GLY A 141 7.20 13.22 -0.82
C GLY A 141 8.56 13.23 -1.53
N GLY A 142 8.86 14.32 -2.23
CA GLY A 142 10.08 14.46 -3.02
C GLY A 142 11.36 14.21 -2.23
N ASP A 143 11.43 14.73 -1.00
CA ASP A 143 12.61 14.69 -0.14
C ASP A 143 13.03 13.26 0.24
N TYR A 144 12.06 12.37 0.42
CA TYR A 144 12.31 10.93 0.70
C TYR A 144 12.91 10.17 -0.48
N ARG A 145 12.73 10.68 -1.71
CA ARG A 145 13.10 10.02 -2.96
C ARG A 145 14.36 10.57 -3.62
N THR A 146 15.01 11.59 -3.00
CA THR A 146 16.28 12.11 -3.49
C THR A 146 17.38 11.04 -3.40
N ARG A 147 18.39 11.11 -4.27
CA ARG A 147 19.52 10.14 -4.24
C ARG A 147 20.16 9.99 -2.85
N PRO A 148 20.47 11.05 -2.09
CA PRO A 148 21.06 10.91 -0.77
C PRO A 148 20.10 10.27 0.25
N ASN A 149 18.78 10.50 0.15
CA ASN A 149 17.81 10.07 1.16
C ASN A 149 17.15 8.71 0.85
N ALA A 150 17.08 8.30 -0.41
CA ALA A 150 16.30 7.11 -0.82
C ALA A 150 16.73 5.83 -0.10
N LYS A 151 18.04 5.63 0.11
CA LYS A 151 18.56 4.46 0.83
C LYS A 151 18.14 4.46 2.31
N ALA A 152 18.23 5.60 2.98
CA ALA A 152 17.81 5.72 4.38
C ALA A 152 16.30 5.58 4.52
N THR A 153 15.52 6.15 3.58
CA THR A 153 14.07 5.97 3.51
C THR A 153 13.70 4.49 3.34
N ALA A 154 14.34 3.79 2.41
CA ALA A 154 14.10 2.36 2.19
C ALA A 154 14.40 1.52 3.44
N ALA A 155 15.47 1.83 4.20
CA ALA A 155 15.77 1.15 5.46
C ALA A 155 14.65 1.35 6.49
N LYS A 156 14.20 2.60 6.70
CA LYS A 156 13.08 2.92 7.61
C LYS A 156 11.80 2.18 7.24
N VAL A 157 11.49 2.11 5.95
CA VAL A 157 10.32 1.36 5.46
C VAL A 157 10.48 -0.14 5.71
N ALA A 158 11.66 -0.70 5.47
CA ALA A 158 11.93 -2.13 5.71
C ALA A 158 11.79 -2.48 7.20
N ASP A 159 12.30 -1.64 8.10
CA ASP A 159 12.15 -1.80 9.55
C ASP A 159 10.68 -1.71 9.97
N ALA A 160 9.92 -0.76 9.42
CA ALA A 160 8.48 -0.63 9.68
C ALA A 160 7.72 -1.87 9.17
N VAL A 161 8.05 -2.40 7.99
CA VAL A 161 7.47 -3.65 7.46
C VAL A 161 7.74 -4.82 8.40
N ALA A 162 8.99 -4.99 8.85
CA ALA A 162 9.38 -6.08 9.73
C ALA A 162 8.66 -6.00 11.09
N ALA A 163 8.60 -4.81 11.68
CA ALA A 163 7.90 -4.57 12.95
C ALA A 163 6.38 -4.79 12.81
N PHE A 164 5.76 -4.26 11.77
CA PHE A 164 4.34 -4.43 11.49
C PHE A 164 3.99 -5.91 11.24
N ALA A 165 4.79 -6.61 10.45
CA ALA A 165 4.58 -8.02 10.17
C ALA A 165 4.62 -8.86 11.45
N LYS A 166 5.60 -8.60 12.34
CA LYS A 166 5.70 -9.28 13.64
C LYS A 166 4.47 -9.07 14.54
N LEU A 167 3.83 -7.90 14.45
CA LEU A 167 2.67 -7.57 15.27
C LEU A 167 1.36 -8.12 14.71
N TYR A 168 1.17 -8.10 13.40
CA TYR A 168 -0.15 -8.25 12.79
C TYR A 168 -0.25 -9.32 11.72
N LEU A 169 0.86 -9.80 11.17
CA LEU A 169 0.81 -10.83 10.13
C LEU A 169 1.17 -12.22 10.68
N PRO A 170 0.64 -13.31 10.11
CA PRO A 170 0.99 -14.65 10.50
C PRO A 170 2.48 -14.93 10.23
N SER A 171 3.17 -15.52 11.20
CA SER A 171 4.58 -15.93 11.05
C SER A 171 4.75 -17.28 10.36
N THR A 172 3.69 -18.09 10.29
CA THR A 172 3.68 -19.43 9.70
C THR A 172 2.49 -19.59 8.77
N ALA A 173 2.64 -20.47 7.76
CA ALA A 173 1.53 -20.86 6.91
C ALA A 173 0.40 -21.51 7.73
N LYS A 174 -0.85 -21.38 7.26
CA LYS A 174 -1.97 -22.12 7.82
C LYS A 174 -1.67 -23.61 7.82
N GLN A 175 -1.87 -24.28 8.94
CA GLN A 175 -1.92 -25.75 8.94
C GLN A 175 -3.10 -26.17 8.06
N ARG A 176 -2.84 -27.07 7.12
CA ARG A 176 -3.85 -27.65 6.22
C ARG A 176 -4.72 -28.65 6.95
#